data_f4fe42ef9b58553c2946e26f1c70ce20
#
_entry.id   f4fe42ef9b58553c2946e26f1c70ce20
#
_cell.length_a   1.000
_cell.length_b   1.000
_cell.length_c   1.000
_cell.angle_alpha   90.00
_cell.angle_beta   90.00
_cell.angle_gamma   90.00
#
_symmetry.space_group_name_H-M   'P 1'
#
loop_
_entity.id
_entity.type
_entity.pdbx_description
1 polymer ?
#
loop_
_entity_poly.entity_id
_entity_poly.type
_entity_poly.pdbx_seq_one_letter_code
_entity_poly.pdbx_strand_id
1 'polypeptide(L)'
;MLNVDYKCFTKVLTNRLVPIATKIIGESQTGFVKGRNILDGVVVLHEVLHELSRSKKKGLVLKIDCEKVYNRVRWSFLEQVMVGRGFPARWINWVMSTVKDEKAFINVNGERSPYFKTFRGLR
;
A
#
# COMPACT_ATOMS: atom_id res chain seq x y z
N MET A 1 -13.29 18.08 2.33
CA MET A 1 -13.84 17.33 1.17
C MET A 1 -12.79 17.36 0.08
N LEU A 2 -12.41 16.19 -0.47
CA LEU A 2 -11.52 16.13 -1.63
C LEU A 2 -12.27 16.67 -2.85
N ASN A 3 -11.59 17.52 -3.66
CA ASN A 3 -12.16 18.07 -4.88
C ASN A 3 -12.52 16.93 -5.85
N VAL A 4 -13.59 17.10 -6.62
CA VAL A 4 -14.06 16.12 -7.61
C VAL A 4 -12.96 15.81 -8.63
N ASP A 5 -12.25 16.83 -9.10
CA ASP A 5 -11.15 16.69 -10.07
C ASP A 5 -10.03 15.79 -9.54
N TYR A 6 -9.67 15.94 -8.25
CA TYR A 6 -8.67 15.10 -7.60
C TYR A 6 -9.15 13.63 -7.53
N LYS A 7 -10.42 13.40 -7.20
CA LYS A 7 -11.00 12.05 -7.17
C LYS A 7 -10.98 11.40 -8.56
N CYS A 8 -11.33 12.15 -9.59
CA CYS A 8 -11.29 11.67 -10.97
C CYS A 8 -9.87 11.31 -11.39
N PHE A 9 -8.91 12.19 -11.10
CA PHE A 9 -7.51 11.96 -11.45
C PHE A 9 -6.93 10.72 -10.74
N THR A 10 -7.11 10.61 -9.42
CA THR A 10 -6.65 9.44 -8.67
C THR A 10 -7.33 8.15 -9.12
N LYS A 11 -8.62 8.21 -9.51
CA LYS A 11 -9.33 7.05 -10.05
C LYS A 11 -8.76 6.59 -11.40
N VAL A 12 -8.38 7.53 -12.27
CA VAL A 12 -7.72 7.21 -13.54
C VAL A 12 -6.37 6.53 -13.30
N LEU A 13 -5.56 7.07 -12.38
CA LEU A 13 -4.27 6.45 -12.01
C LEU A 13 -4.48 5.03 -11.46
N THR A 14 -5.44 4.86 -10.55
CA THR A 14 -5.79 3.56 -9.98
C THR A 14 -6.21 2.55 -11.06
N ASN A 15 -7.11 2.94 -11.95
CA ASN A 15 -7.60 2.06 -13.01
C ASN A 15 -6.47 1.61 -13.96
N ARG A 16 -5.46 2.44 -14.18
CA ARG A 16 -4.27 2.09 -14.97
C ARG A 16 -3.27 1.23 -14.20
N LEU A 17 -3.18 1.41 -12.89
CA LEU A 17 -2.25 0.66 -12.04
C LEU A 17 -2.75 -0.77 -11.74
N VAL A 18 -4.05 -0.96 -11.53
CA VAL A 18 -4.64 -2.24 -11.13
C VAL A 18 -4.24 -3.42 -12.04
N PRO A 19 -4.29 -3.34 -13.39
CA PRO A 19 -3.90 -4.46 -14.24
C PRO A 19 -2.39 -4.75 -14.23
N ILE A 20 -1.57 -3.77 -13.83
CA ILE A 20 -0.12 -3.92 -13.72
C ILE A 20 0.27 -4.46 -12.35
N ALA A 21 -0.52 -4.16 -11.32
CA ALA A 21 -0.24 -4.53 -9.93
C ALA A 21 0.01 -6.04 -9.76
N THR A 22 -0.78 -6.88 -10.42
CA THR A 22 -0.62 -8.35 -10.39
C THR A 22 0.72 -8.84 -10.93
N LYS A 23 1.35 -8.07 -11.83
CA LYS A 23 2.64 -8.42 -12.44
C LYS A 23 3.84 -7.96 -11.61
N ILE A 24 3.68 -6.84 -10.88
CA ILE A 24 4.77 -6.23 -10.11
C ILE A 24 4.77 -6.65 -8.63
N ILE A 25 3.63 -7.14 -8.12
CA ILE A 25 3.50 -7.61 -6.75
C ILE A 25 3.79 -9.11 -6.72
N GLY A 26 4.70 -9.52 -5.82
CA GLY A 26 5.09 -10.92 -5.66
C GLY A 26 3.89 -11.85 -5.45
N GLU A 27 3.99 -13.10 -5.87
CA GLU A 27 2.90 -14.08 -5.83
C GLU A 27 2.45 -14.41 -4.41
N SER A 28 3.37 -14.35 -3.44
CA SER A 28 3.09 -14.58 -2.03
C SER A 28 2.20 -13.52 -1.37
N GLN A 29 2.03 -12.34 -2.00
CA GLN A 29 1.11 -11.31 -1.52
C GLN A 29 -0.31 -11.63 -1.95
N THR A 30 -1.12 -12.16 -1.06
CA THR A 30 -2.51 -12.57 -1.33
C THR A 30 -3.53 -11.46 -1.02
N GLY A 31 -3.26 -10.60 -0.04
CA GLY A 31 -4.17 -9.53 0.36
C GLY A 31 -4.10 -8.28 -0.52
N PHE A 32 -5.25 -7.62 -0.73
CA PHE A 32 -5.41 -6.34 -1.42
C PHE A 32 -4.99 -6.32 -2.90
N VAL A 33 -4.79 -7.46 -3.53
CA VAL A 33 -4.48 -7.59 -4.96
C VAL A 33 -5.70 -8.15 -5.68
N LYS A 34 -6.13 -7.45 -6.73
CA LYS A 34 -7.32 -7.88 -7.49
C LYS A 34 -7.11 -9.28 -8.08
N GLY A 35 -8.08 -10.17 -7.87
CA GLY A 35 -8.04 -11.55 -8.36
C GLY A 35 -7.28 -12.53 -7.46
N ARG A 36 -6.72 -12.08 -6.32
CA ARG A 36 -6.13 -12.95 -5.29
C ARG A 36 -7.06 -13.05 -4.08
N ASN A 37 -7.05 -14.20 -3.42
CA ASN A 37 -7.84 -14.43 -2.22
C ASN A 37 -6.92 -14.39 -0.99
N ILE A 38 -7.28 -13.60 0.01
CA ILE A 38 -6.51 -13.50 1.25
C ILE A 38 -6.42 -14.85 1.98
N LEU A 39 -7.43 -15.71 1.83
CA LEU A 39 -7.45 -17.04 2.42
C LEU A 39 -6.38 -17.97 1.84
N ASP A 40 -5.91 -17.74 0.61
CA ASP A 40 -4.85 -18.56 0.02
C ASP A 40 -3.58 -18.51 0.87
N GLY A 41 -3.25 -17.36 1.44
CA GLY A 41 -2.13 -17.22 2.36
C GLY A 41 -2.32 -18.02 3.67
N VAL A 42 -3.55 -18.14 4.14
CA VAL A 42 -3.88 -18.94 5.33
C VAL A 42 -3.72 -20.42 5.03
N VAL A 43 -4.21 -20.89 3.86
CA VAL A 43 -4.08 -22.28 3.41
C VAL A 43 -2.61 -22.67 3.31
N VAL A 44 -1.78 -21.86 2.63
CA VAL A 44 -0.34 -22.10 2.51
C VAL A 44 0.34 -22.19 3.88
N LEU A 45 -0.02 -21.31 4.82
CA LEU A 45 0.51 -21.39 6.19
C LEU A 45 0.14 -22.71 6.87
N HIS A 46 -1.12 -23.14 6.73
CA HIS A 46 -1.58 -24.43 7.28
C HIS A 46 -0.83 -25.61 6.67
N GLU A 47 -0.61 -25.61 5.37
CA GLU A 47 0.14 -26.67 4.69
C GLU A 47 1.59 -26.76 5.19
N VAL A 48 2.27 -25.59 5.33
CA VAL A 48 3.63 -25.51 5.87
C VAL A 48 3.69 -26.03 7.31
N LEU A 49 2.74 -25.65 8.17
CA LEU A 49 2.69 -26.11 9.56
C LEU A 49 2.42 -27.62 9.64
N HIS A 50 1.51 -28.14 8.81
CA HIS A 50 1.22 -29.56 8.73
C HIS A 50 2.46 -30.36 8.31
N GLU A 51 3.17 -29.91 7.26
CA GLU A 51 4.39 -30.59 6.78
C GLU A 51 5.50 -30.56 7.82
N LEU A 52 5.72 -29.44 8.52
CA LEU A 52 6.68 -29.37 9.61
C LEU A 52 6.34 -30.35 10.74
N SER A 53 5.08 -30.44 11.12
CA SER A 53 4.60 -31.39 12.14
C SER A 53 4.80 -32.84 11.70
N ARG A 54 4.43 -33.18 10.46
CA ARG A 54 4.58 -34.52 9.89
C ARG A 54 6.03 -34.97 9.80
N SER A 55 6.91 -34.07 9.36
CA SER A 55 8.34 -34.35 9.20
C SER A 55 9.13 -34.25 10.52
N LYS A 56 8.47 -33.92 11.63
CA LYS A 56 9.09 -33.67 12.97
C LYS A 56 10.23 -32.66 12.92
N LYS A 57 10.23 -31.77 11.93
CA LYS A 57 11.22 -30.68 11.84
C LYS A 57 10.83 -29.54 12.73
N LYS A 58 11.84 -28.94 13.38
CA LYS A 58 11.65 -27.71 14.16
C LYS A 58 11.52 -26.52 13.21
N GLY A 59 10.58 -25.64 13.46
CA GLY A 59 10.38 -24.41 12.68
C GLY A 59 9.91 -23.27 13.59
N LEU A 60 10.08 -22.04 13.11
CA LEU A 60 9.58 -20.84 13.76
C LEU A 60 8.66 -20.11 12.78
N VAL A 61 7.47 -19.75 13.24
CA VAL A 61 6.56 -18.87 12.50
C VAL A 61 6.57 -17.49 13.16
N LEU A 62 6.98 -16.47 12.40
CA LEU A 62 6.98 -15.09 12.86
C LEU A 62 5.86 -14.32 12.16
N LYS A 63 4.85 -13.88 12.91
CA LYS A 63 3.83 -12.95 12.42
C LYS A 63 4.25 -11.53 12.73
N ILE A 64 4.46 -10.73 11.68
CA ILE A 64 4.76 -9.31 11.81
C ILE A 64 3.51 -8.51 11.44
N ASP A 65 3.04 -7.65 12.34
CA ASP A 65 1.97 -6.71 12.09
C ASP A 65 2.50 -5.27 12.22
N CYS A 66 2.31 -4.49 11.17
CA CYS A 66 2.79 -3.12 11.12
C CYS A 66 1.63 -2.15 11.40
N GLU A 67 1.61 -1.55 12.59
CA GLU A 67 0.59 -0.58 12.96
C GLU A 67 0.59 0.64 12.01
N LYS A 68 -0.60 1.00 11.51
CA LYS A 68 -0.84 2.21 10.69
C LYS A 68 0.10 2.32 9.48
N VAL A 69 0.35 1.20 8.79
CA VAL A 69 1.29 1.11 7.65
C VAL A 69 1.11 2.25 6.67
N TYR A 70 -0.13 2.51 6.21
CA TYR A 70 -0.41 3.55 5.23
C TYR A 70 0.03 4.94 5.69
N ASN A 71 -0.09 5.25 6.98
CA ASN A 71 0.29 6.55 7.55
C ASN A 71 1.80 6.69 7.78
N ARG A 72 2.55 5.58 7.72
CA ARG A 72 4.01 5.55 8.01
C ARG A 72 4.88 5.43 6.77
N VAL A 73 4.31 5.19 5.59
CA VAL A 73 5.08 5.09 4.34
C VAL A 73 5.82 6.39 4.07
N ARG A 74 7.14 6.32 3.94
CA ARG A 74 7.95 7.46 3.49
C ARG A 74 7.79 7.66 2.00
N TRP A 75 7.57 8.88 1.56
CA TRP A 75 7.38 9.18 0.14
C TRP A 75 8.63 8.89 -0.70
N SER A 76 9.82 9.11 -0.13
CA SER A 76 11.08 8.73 -0.78
C SER A 76 11.19 7.22 -1.03
N PHE A 77 10.70 6.40 -0.09
CA PHE A 77 10.65 4.95 -0.27
C PHE A 77 9.67 4.56 -1.39
N LEU A 78 8.49 5.15 -1.43
CA LEU A 78 7.52 4.93 -2.51
C LEU A 78 8.13 5.25 -3.88
N GLU A 79 8.80 6.39 -4.00
CA GLU A 79 9.46 6.83 -5.22
C GLU A 79 10.56 5.84 -5.66
N GLN A 80 11.42 5.41 -4.73
CA GLN A 80 12.46 4.42 -4.99
C GLN A 80 11.90 3.07 -5.44
N VAL A 81 10.83 2.59 -4.81
CA VAL A 81 10.16 1.35 -5.22
C VAL A 81 9.60 1.46 -6.64
N MET A 82 8.99 2.59 -6.99
CA MET A 82 8.46 2.78 -8.36
C MET A 82 9.58 2.85 -9.40
N VAL A 83 10.69 3.53 -9.10
CA VAL A 83 11.89 3.54 -9.96
C VAL A 83 12.44 2.12 -10.13
N GLY A 84 12.61 1.39 -9.03
CA GLY A 84 13.11 0.01 -9.05
C GLY A 84 12.19 -0.98 -9.78
N ARG A 85 10.90 -0.66 -9.90
CA ARG A 85 9.93 -1.44 -10.67
C ARG A 85 9.79 -0.98 -12.13
N GLY A 86 10.62 -0.03 -12.57
CA GLY A 86 10.67 0.42 -13.96
C GLY A 86 9.51 1.33 -14.39
N PHE A 87 8.85 2.01 -13.45
CA PHE A 87 7.82 2.98 -13.84
C PHE A 87 8.45 4.20 -14.53
N PRO A 88 7.84 4.72 -15.61
CA PRO A 88 8.30 5.94 -16.25
C PRO A 88 8.32 7.14 -15.31
N ALA A 89 9.32 8.02 -15.40
CA ALA A 89 9.44 9.21 -14.55
C ALA A 89 8.17 10.08 -14.55
N ARG A 90 7.53 10.24 -15.71
CA ARG A 90 6.26 10.97 -15.81
C ARG A 90 5.15 10.36 -14.96
N TRP A 91 5.07 9.03 -14.91
CA TRP A 91 4.10 8.33 -14.08
C TRP A 91 4.38 8.53 -12.60
N ILE A 92 5.66 8.38 -12.21
CA ILE A 92 6.11 8.59 -10.84
C ILE A 92 5.74 10.01 -10.39
N ASN A 93 6.01 11.03 -11.19
CA ASN A 93 5.66 12.41 -10.88
C ASN A 93 4.15 12.59 -10.67
N TRP A 94 3.30 11.97 -11.48
CA TRP A 94 1.85 12.02 -11.29
C TRP A 94 1.40 11.39 -9.96
N VAL A 95 1.92 10.22 -9.63
CA VAL A 95 1.59 9.57 -8.36
C VAL A 95 2.12 10.40 -7.19
N MET A 96 3.36 10.86 -7.27
CA MET A 96 3.96 11.65 -6.19
C MET A 96 3.26 13.00 -5.97
N SER A 97 2.74 13.63 -7.01
CA SER A 97 1.93 14.86 -6.85
C SER A 97 0.63 14.62 -6.10
N THR A 98 0.02 13.43 -6.23
CA THR A 98 -1.18 13.09 -5.46
C THR A 98 -0.90 12.82 -3.97
N VAL A 99 0.34 12.54 -3.62
CA VAL A 99 0.74 12.17 -2.25
C VAL A 99 1.37 13.33 -1.51
N LYS A 100 2.23 14.12 -2.18
CA LYS A 100 3.09 15.15 -1.54
C LYS A 100 2.37 16.47 -1.22
N ASP A 101 1.28 16.80 -1.89
CA ASP A 101 0.68 18.14 -1.80
C ASP A 101 -0.52 18.24 -0.84
N GLU A 102 -0.71 17.25 0.03
CA GLU A 102 -1.81 17.28 0.96
C GLU A 102 -1.54 18.22 2.14
N LYS A 103 -2.37 19.26 2.23
CA LYS A 103 -2.52 20.08 3.44
C LYS A 103 -3.64 19.47 4.29
N ALA A 104 -3.34 19.20 5.54
CA ALA A 104 -4.32 18.70 6.50
C ALA A 104 -4.67 19.78 7.53
N PHE A 105 -5.84 19.69 8.10
CA PHE A 105 -6.25 20.44 9.28
C PHE A 105 -7.04 19.51 10.21
N ILE A 106 -7.08 19.85 11.47
CA ILE A 106 -7.86 19.13 12.48
C ILE A 106 -9.07 20.00 12.82
N ASN A 107 -10.25 19.40 12.87
CA ASN A 107 -11.45 20.08 13.35
C ASN A 107 -11.69 19.62 14.80
N VAL A 108 -11.65 20.57 15.73
CA VAL A 108 -11.92 20.34 17.16
C VAL A 108 -13.08 21.22 17.58
N ASN A 109 -14.16 20.62 18.02
CA ASN A 109 -15.37 21.33 18.48
C ASN A 109 -15.95 22.37 17.47
N GLY A 110 -15.81 22.09 16.16
CA GLY A 110 -16.31 22.98 15.11
C GLY A 110 -15.27 24.02 14.62
N GLU A 111 -14.18 24.21 15.31
CA GLU A 111 -13.09 25.10 14.92
C GLU A 111 -12.01 24.36 14.14
N ARG A 112 -11.51 24.98 13.06
CA ARG A 112 -10.45 24.42 12.23
C ARG A 112 -9.10 24.89 12.71
N SER A 113 -8.17 23.95 12.90
CA SER A 113 -6.76 24.29 13.13
C SER A 113 -6.15 24.98 11.90
N PRO A 114 -5.02 25.66 12.04
CA PRO A 114 -4.19 26.05 10.89
C PRO A 114 -3.80 24.84 10.04
N TYR A 115 -3.65 25.06 8.73
CA TYR A 115 -3.19 23.99 7.84
C TYR A 115 -1.75 23.59 8.15
N PHE A 116 -1.50 22.29 8.19
CA PHE A 116 -0.15 21.74 8.30
C PHE A 116 0.13 20.80 7.14
N LYS A 117 1.41 20.65 6.79
CA LYS A 117 1.86 19.71 5.76
C LYS A 117 2.18 18.37 6.40
N THR A 118 1.79 17.29 5.74
CA THR A 118 2.26 15.94 6.06
C THR A 118 3.59 15.68 5.37
N PHE A 119 4.43 14.82 5.94
CA PHE A 119 5.74 14.45 5.38
C PHE A 119 5.85 12.97 5.03
N ARG A 120 4.80 12.20 5.30
CA ARG A 120 4.68 10.77 5.07
C ARG A 120 3.22 10.36 5.08
N GLY A 121 2.96 9.14 4.67
CA GLY A 121 1.62 8.54 4.62
C GLY A 121 1.04 8.54 3.22
N LEU A 122 0.15 7.58 3.01
CA LEU A 122 -0.65 7.41 1.80
C LEU A 122 -2.12 7.50 2.21
N ARG A 123 -2.90 8.23 1.47
CA ARG A 123 -4.36 8.28 1.62
C ARG A 123 -5.06 7.71 0.41
#